data_57892ad7fdc1bd2b918492f9c0a2e4b2
#
_entry.id   57892ad7fdc1bd2b918492f9c0a2e4b2
#
_cell.length_a   1.000
_cell.length_b   1.000
_cell.length_c   1.000
_cell.angle_alpha   90.00
_cell.angle_beta   90.00
_cell.angle_gamma   90.00
#
_symmetry.space_group_name_H-M   'P 1'
#
loop_
_entity.id
_entity.type
_entity.pdbx_description
1 polymer ?
#
loop_
_entity_poly.entity_id
_entity_poly.type
_entity_poly.pdbx_seq_one_letter_code
_entity_poly.pdbx_strand_id
1 'polypeptide(L)'
;GDVGYGKTEVSFRAAFKTVMDNKQVAILAPTTILAKQHFNTLNARLQGFGIKTVLLSRLQSDKEIDRSLKEIEDGVVSIVVGTHRILSKDVAFHDLGLLILDEEQRFGVEHKEKLKTVKKDVNVLTLTATPIPRTLNLALSGVRDISLLETPPKNRLPVQNYVVEYSDG
;
A
#
# COMPACT_ATOMS: atom_id res chain seq x y z
N GLY A 1 15.51 -4.93 -9.42
CA GLY A 1 15.43 -5.86 -9.51
C GLY A 1 14.57 -7.03 -9.08
N ASP A 2 15.22 -8.11 -9.02
CA ASP A 2 14.54 -9.38 -8.80
C ASP A 2 13.86 -9.48 -7.45
N VAL A 3 14.35 -8.70 -6.51
CA VAL A 3 13.82 -8.70 -5.15
C VAL A 3 12.35 -8.27 -5.12
N GLY A 4 11.97 -7.38 -6.02
CA GLY A 4 10.60 -6.86 -6.04
C GLY A 4 9.59 -7.72 -6.79
N TYR A 5 10.02 -8.74 -7.47
CA TYR A 5 9.15 -9.47 -8.39
C TYR A 5 7.95 -10.13 -7.70
N GLY A 6 8.19 -10.91 -6.66
CA GLY A 6 7.11 -11.54 -5.91
C GLY A 6 6.23 -10.53 -5.18
N LYS A 7 6.83 -9.49 -4.65
CA LYS A 7 6.11 -8.42 -3.96
C LYS A 7 5.13 -7.72 -4.90
N THR A 8 5.58 -7.41 -6.12
CA THR A 8 4.74 -6.73 -7.11
C THR A 8 3.52 -7.57 -7.46
N GLU A 9 3.72 -8.86 -7.66
CA GLU A 9 2.62 -9.75 -8.04
C GLU A 9 1.58 -9.86 -6.93
N VAL A 10 2.01 -10.04 -5.69
CA VAL A 10 1.09 -10.15 -4.56
C VAL A 10 0.37 -8.82 -4.31
N SER A 11 1.09 -7.70 -4.41
CA SER A 11 0.47 -6.38 -4.28
C SER A 11 -0.62 -6.19 -5.33
N PHE A 12 -0.34 -6.56 -6.56
CA PHE A 12 -1.30 -6.44 -7.64
C PHE A 12 -2.56 -7.27 -7.36
N ARG A 13 -2.38 -8.52 -6.97
CA ARG A 13 -3.52 -9.40 -6.69
C ARG A 13 -4.37 -8.90 -5.53
N ALA A 14 -3.74 -8.47 -4.46
CA ALA A 14 -4.44 -7.96 -3.29
C ALA A 14 -5.20 -6.68 -3.63
N ALA A 15 -4.56 -5.77 -4.36
CA ALA A 15 -5.18 -4.52 -4.79
C ALA A 15 -6.37 -4.79 -5.72
N PHE A 16 -6.18 -5.66 -6.68
CA PHE A 16 -7.24 -5.99 -7.64
C PHE A 16 -8.46 -6.58 -6.93
N LYS A 17 -8.24 -7.52 -6.02
CA LYS A 17 -9.32 -8.13 -5.26
C LYS A 17 -10.08 -7.08 -4.44
N THR A 18 -9.38 -6.18 -3.78
CA THR A 18 -9.99 -5.15 -2.96
C THR A 18 -10.83 -4.20 -3.81
N VAL A 19 -10.32 -3.83 -4.98
CA VAL A 19 -11.06 -2.97 -5.91
C VAL A 19 -12.32 -3.67 -6.42
N MET A 20 -12.23 -4.96 -6.68
CA MET A 20 -13.40 -5.74 -7.11
C MET A 20 -14.47 -5.82 -6.01
N ASP A 21 -14.05 -5.68 -4.75
CA ASP A 21 -14.98 -5.60 -3.62
C ASP A 21 -15.50 -4.18 -3.39
N ASN A 22 -15.27 -3.26 -4.33
CA ASN A 22 -15.69 -1.87 -4.28
C ASN A 22 -15.05 -1.06 -3.15
N LYS A 23 -13.84 -1.42 -2.78
CA LYS A 23 -13.08 -0.70 -1.76
C LYS A 23 -11.81 -0.11 -2.36
N GLN A 24 -11.29 0.91 -1.70
CA GLN A 24 -10.09 1.60 -2.16
C GLN A 24 -8.84 0.97 -1.57
N VAL A 25 -7.73 1.17 -2.26
CA VAL A 25 -6.41 0.66 -1.87
C VAL A 25 -5.45 1.82 -1.76
N ALA A 26 -4.63 1.84 -0.72
CA ALA A 26 -3.55 2.80 -0.56
C ALA A 26 -2.22 2.04 -0.56
N ILE A 27 -1.26 2.51 -1.33
CA ILE A 27 0.08 1.92 -1.40
C ILE A 27 1.09 2.98 -0.97
N LEU A 28 1.76 2.73 0.15
CA LEU A 28 2.77 3.63 0.69
C LEU A 28 4.15 3.12 0.36
N ALA A 29 4.95 4.00 -0.21
CA ALA A 29 6.37 3.75 -0.47
C ALA A 29 7.21 4.77 0.30
N PRO A 30 8.43 4.41 0.70
CA PRO A 30 9.26 5.31 1.52
C PRO A 30 9.83 6.49 0.73
N THR A 31 9.90 6.40 -0.58
CA THR A 31 10.45 7.46 -1.43
C THR A 31 9.54 7.75 -2.60
N THR A 32 9.66 8.97 -3.13
CA THR A 32 8.92 9.39 -4.31
C THR A 32 9.24 8.52 -5.52
N ILE A 33 10.50 8.12 -5.66
CA ILE A 33 10.91 7.27 -6.77
C ILE A 33 10.22 5.92 -6.72
N LEU A 34 10.20 5.29 -5.55
CA LEU A 34 9.53 4.00 -5.38
C LEU A 34 8.03 4.11 -5.59
N ALA A 35 7.43 5.18 -5.07
CA ALA A 35 6.00 5.43 -5.28
C ALA A 35 5.68 5.53 -6.76
N LYS A 36 6.50 6.26 -7.51
CA LYS A 36 6.31 6.40 -8.95
C LYS A 36 6.47 5.09 -9.69
N GLN A 37 7.43 4.27 -9.29
CA GLN A 37 7.60 2.93 -9.87
C GLN A 37 6.37 2.06 -9.66
N HIS A 38 5.84 2.05 -8.45
CA HIS A 38 4.60 1.32 -8.16
C HIS A 38 3.43 1.83 -8.99
N PHE A 39 3.31 3.15 -9.07
CA PHE A 39 2.24 3.78 -9.85
C PHE A 39 2.31 3.35 -11.31
N ASN A 40 3.50 3.45 -11.91
CA ASN A 40 3.67 3.10 -13.32
C ASN A 40 3.38 1.63 -13.58
N THR A 41 3.87 0.75 -12.72
CA THR A 41 3.66 -0.68 -12.85
C THR A 41 2.18 -1.04 -12.75
N LEU A 42 1.50 -0.49 -11.75
CA LEU A 42 0.08 -0.76 -11.55
C LEU A 42 -0.75 -0.19 -12.69
N ASN A 43 -0.46 1.03 -13.09
CA ASN A 43 -1.21 1.68 -14.15
C ASN A 43 -1.11 0.89 -15.47
N ALA A 44 0.09 0.39 -15.78
CA ALA A 44 0.29 -0.43 -16.96
C ALA A 44 -0.49 -1.75 -16.88
N ARG A 45 -0.50 -2.41 -15.72
CA ARG A 45 -1.18 -3.69 -15.55
C ARG A 45 -2.70 -3.56 -15.47
N LEU A 46 -3.18 -2.43 -14.96
CA LEU A 46 -4.62 -2.20 -14.79
C LEU A 46 -5.25 -1.50 -15.99
N GLN A 47 -4.46 -1.20 -17.00
CA GLN A 47 -4.96 -0.58 -18.21
C GLN A 47 -6.03 -1.48 -18.86
N GLY A 48 -7.15 -0.90 -19.17
CA GLY A 48 -8.26 -1.63 -19.76
C GLY A 48 -9.28 -2.19 -18.78
N PHE A 49 -8.99 -2.13 -17.47
CA PHE A 49 -9.93 -2.60 -16.44
C PHE A 49 -10.86 -1.52 -15.91
N GLY A 50 -10.67 -0.28 -16.36
CA GLY A 50 -11.49 0.83 -15.86
C GLY A 50 -11.16 1.25 -14.42
N ILE A 51 -10.03 0.81 -13.90
CA ILE A 51 -9.59 1.14 -12.53
C ILE A 51 -8.73 2.39 -12.56
N LYS A 52 -9.15 3.41 -11.81
CA LYS A 52 -8.41 4.67 -11.76
C LYS A 52 -7.40 4.65 -10.63
N THR A 53 -6.14 4.94 -10.97
CA THR A 53 -5.06 5.06 -10.00
C THR A 53 -4.51 6.48 -10.01
N VAL A 54 -4.11 6.98 -8.85
CA VAL A 54 -3.46 8.30 -8.74
C VAL A 54 -2.19 8.18 -7.92
N LEU A 55 -1.28 9.11 -8.17
CA LEU A 55 -0.03 9.24 -7.44
C LEU A 55 -0.10 10.51 -6.58
N LEU A 56 0.11 10.37 -5.28
CA LEU A 56 0.22 11.51 -4.36
C LEU A 56 1.67 11.66 -3.92
N SER A 57 2.35 12.66 -4.44
CA SER A 57 3.74 12.93 -4.10
C SER A 57 4.05 14.40 -4.28
N ARG A 58 5.26 14.78 -3.89
CA ARG A 58 5.74 16.16 -4.06
C ARG A 58 5.93 16.54 -5.53
N LEU A 59 5.88 15.58 -6.43
CA LEU A 59 6.09 15.83 -7.85
C LEU A 59 4.85 16.40 -8.55
N GLN A 60 3.68 16.28 -7.93
CA GLN A 60 2.46 16.83 -8.50
C GLN A 60 2.29 18.30 -8.13
N SER A 61 1.63 19.05 -9.01
CA SER A 61 1.25 20.42 -8.71
C SER A 61 0.11 20.45 -7.69
N ASP A 62 -0.09 21.60 -7.05
CA ASP A 62 -1.18 21.76 -6.08
C ASP A 62 -2.54 21.46 -6.69
N LYS A 63 -2.75 21.86 -7.95
CA LYS A 63 -3.99 21.59 -8.65
C LYS A 63 -4.22 20.10 -8.87
N GLU A 64 -3.16 19.37 -9.22
CA GLU A 64 -3.23 17.92 -9.40
C GLU A 64 -3.55 17.23 -8.07
N ILE A 65 -2.91 17.67 -6.99
CA ILE A 65 -3.17 17.15 -5.65
C ILE A 65 -4.62 17.40 -5.25
N ASP A 66 -5.11 18.63 -5.42
CA ASP A 66 -6.48 18.98 -5.05
C ASP A 66 -7.49 18.14 -5.82
N ARG A 67 -7.27 17.95 -7.11
CA ARG A 67 -8.13 17.11 -7.94
C ARG A 67 -8.12 15.67 -7.42
N SER A 68 -6.93 15.14 -7.16
CA SER A 68 -6.79 13.77 -6.68
C SER A 68 -7.48 13.58 -5.33
N LEU A 69 -7.33 14.53 -4.42
CA LEU A 69 -7.95 14.47 -3.11
C LEU A 69 -9.47 14.40 -3.21
N LYS A 70 -10.04 15.19 -4.10
CA LYS A 70 -11.49 15.18 -4.31
C LYS A 70 -11.95 13.85 -4.90
N GLU A 71 -11.23 13.34 -5.89
CA GLU A 71 -11.58 12.07 -6.53
C GLU A 71 -11.43 10.89 -5.56
N ILE A 72 -10.48 10.98 -4.64
CA ILE A 72 -10.33 9.97 -3.57
C ILE A 72 -11.54 10.01 -2.65
N GLU A 73 -11.92 11.19 -2.21
CA GLU A 73 -13.05 11.37 -1.31
C GLU A 73 -14.36 10.93 -1.95
N ASP A 74 -14.52 11.20 -3.24
CA ASP A 74 -15.73 10.83 -3.97
C ASP A 74 -15.78 9.35 -4.35
N GLY A 75 -14.69 8.60 -4.14
CA GLY A 75 -14.64 7.18 -4.49
C GLY A 75 -14.37 6.91 -5.96
N VAL A 76 -14.05 7.93 -6.75
CA VAL A 76 -13.73 7.78 -8.17
C VAL A 76 -12.39 7.08 -8.35
N VAL A 77 -11.43 7.37 -7.47
CA VAL A 77 -10.11 6.74 -7.49
C VAL A 77 -10.17 5.44 -6.70
N SER A 78 -9.71 4.37 -7.30
CA SER A 78 -9.69 3.05 -6.66
C SER A 78 -8.38 2.77 -5.96
N ILE A 79 -7.25 3.21 -6.52
CA ILE A 79 -5.93 2.96 -5.95
C ILE A 79 -5.15 4.26 -5.84
N VAL A 80 -4.64 4.53 -4.65
CA VAL A 80 -3.80 5.69 -4.37
C VAL A 80 -2.40 5.20 -4.07
N VAL A 81 -1.41 5.67 -4.82
CA VAL A 81 -0.01 5.34 -4.59
C VAL A 81 0.72 6.61 -4.18
N GLY A 82 1.54 6.52 -3.16
CA GLY A 82 2.29 7.69 -2.73
C GLY A 82 3.24 7.41 -1.60
N THR A 83 3.80 8.47 -1.08
CA THR A 83 4.67 8.44 0.08
C THR A 83 3.84 8.72 1.33
N HIS A 84 4.48 9.12 2.43
CA HIS A 84 3.78 9.52 3.64
C HIS A 84 2.72 10.60 3.41
N ARG A 85 2.72 11.25 2.25
CA ARG A 85 1.69 12.22 1.87
C ARG A 85 0.28 11.65 1.97
N ILE A 86 0.15 10.34 1.74
CA ILE A 86 -1.15 9.65 1.85
C ILE A 86 -1.70 9.73 3.28
N LEU A 87 -0.83 9.83 4.27
CA LEU A 87 -1.21 9.87 5.68
C LEU A 87 -1.59 11.27 6.17
N SER A 88 -1.53 12.28 5.32
CA SER A 88 -1.89 13.64 5.68
C SER A 88 -3.39 13.74 5.98
N LYS A 89 -3.73 14.68 6.84
CA LYS A 89 -5.12 14.83 7.32
C LYS A 89 -6.11 15.22 6.23
N ASP A 90 -5.64 15.83 5.15
CA ASP A 90 -6.50 16.23 4.04
C ASP A 90 -6.86 15.08 3.09
N VAL A 91 -6.25 13.93 3.28
CA VAL A 91 -6.57 12.75 2.47
C VAL A 91 -7.71 12.00 3.14
N ALA A 92 -8.89 12.06 2.53
CA ALA A 92 -10.07 11.38 3.02
C ALA A 92 -10.49 10.30 2.03
N PHE A 93 -10.43 9.05 2.44
CA PHE A 93 -10.86 7.94 1.60
C PHE A 93 -12.37 7.76 1.69
N HIS A 94 -12.99 7.42 0.58
CA HIS A 94 -14.39 7.08 0.55
C HIS A 94 -14.67 5.76 1.26
N ASP A 95 -13.90 4.73 0.92
CA ASP A 95 -14.01 3.41 1.56
C ASP A 95 -12.69 2.65 1.40
N LEU A 96 -11.74 2.94 2.28
CA LEU A 96 -10.41 2.31 2.24
C LEU A 96 -10.52 0.89 2.80
N GLY A 97 -10.11 -0.09 1.99
CA GLY A 97 -10.15 -1.50 2.40
C GLY A 97 -8.79 -2.14 2.57
N LEU A 98 -7.75 -1.62 1.91
CA LEU A 98 -6.42 -2.22 1.95
C LEU A 98 -5.34 -1.14 1.97
N LEU A 99 -4.38 -1.32 2.85
CA LEU A 99 -3.19 -0.47 2.93
C LEU A 99 -1.96 -1.36 2.69
N ILE A 100 -1.20 -1.03 1.65
CA ILE A 100 0.02 -1.76 1.32
C ILE A 100 1.22 -0.90 1.72
N LEU A 101 2.09 -1.46 2.56
CA LEU A 101 3.28 -0.78 3.04
C LEU A 101 4.51 -1.42 2.41
N ASP A 102 5.23 -0.68 1.57
CA ASP A 102 6.46 -1.15 0.97
C ASP A 102 7.65 -0.63 1.77
N GLU A 103 8.56 -1.53 2.13
CA GLU A 103 9.78 -1.17 2.87
C GLU A 103 9.48 -0.36 4.13
N GLU A 104 8.51 -0.81 4.92
CA GLU A 104 8.01 -0.06 6.07
C GLU A 104 9.09 0.28 7.10
N GLN A 105 10.16 -0.53 7.19
CA GLN A 105 11.26 -0.25 8.11
C GLN A 105 11.96 1.07 7.82
N ARG A 106 11.76 1.63 6.63
CA ARG A 106 12.33 2.91 6.24
C ARG A 106 11.47 4.10 6.63
N PHE A 107 10.26 3.87 7.14
CA PHE A 107 9.41 4.94 7.64
C PHE A 107 9.87 5.39 9.03
N GLY A 108 9.76 6.69 9.29
CA GLY A 108 10.09 7.24 10.59
C GLY A 108 9.04 6.94 11.66
N VAL A 109 9.39 7.23 12.92
CA VAL A 109 8.50 6.99 14.06
C VAL A 109 7.18 7.74 13.89
N GLU A 110 7.23 8.97 13.42
CA GLU A 110 6.04 9.79 13.22
C GLU A 110 5.07 9.14 12.23
N HIS A 111 5.59 8.57 11.15
CA HIS A 111 4.76 7.89 10.17
C HIS A 111 4.12 6.63 10.74
N LYS A 112 4.87 5.91 11.56
CA LYS A 112 4.34 4.72 12.24
C LYS A 112 3.21 5.07 13.20
N GLU A 113 3.33 6.20 13.89
CA GLU A 113 2.27 6.69 14.76
C GLU A 113 0.98 7.00 13.96
N LYS A 114 1.13 7.63 12.80
CA LYS A 114 -0.01 7.92 11.94
C LYS A 114 -0.69 6.65 11.43
N LEU A 115 0.07 5.60 11.17
CA LEU A 115 -0.49 4.33 10.73
C LEU A 115 -1.42 3.72 11.78
N LYS A 116 -1.18 3.97 13.06
CA LYS A 116 -2.05 3.49 14.12
C LYS A 116 -3.44 4.11 14.09
N THR A 117 -3.58 5.27 13.47
CA THR A 117 -4.85 5.97 13.38
C THR A 117 -5.67 5.55 12.16
N VAL A 118 -5.12 4.70 11.29
CA VAL A 118 -5.85 4.17 10.15
C VAL A 118 -7.02 3.34 10.67
N LYS A 119 -8.13 3.39 9.97
CA LYS A 119 -9.35 2.71 10.38
C LYS A 119 -9.11 1.24 10.72
N LYS A 120 -9.73 0.77 11.78
CA LYS A 120 -9.51 -0.58 12.29
C LYS A 120 -9.96 -1.68 11.35
N ASP A 121 -10.86 -1.40 10.43
CA ASP A 121 -11.36 -2.38 9.47
C ASP A 121 -10.61 -2.37 8.15
N VAL A 122 -9.47 -1.69 8.09
CA VAL A 122 -8.60 -1.69 6.92
C VAL A 122 -7.58 -2.83 7.05
N ASN A 123 -7.47 -3.64 6.02
CA ASN A 123 -6.46 -4.68 5.96
C ASN A 123 -5.10 -4.06 5.65
N VAL A 124 -4.03 -4.58 6.25
CA VAL A 124 -2.69 -4.08 6.02
C VAL A 124 -1.82 -5.21 5.46
N LEU A 125 -1.23 -4.95 4.30
CA LEU A 125 -0.27 -5.85 3.67
C LEU A 125 1.10 -5.18 3.71
N THR A 126 2.06 -5.82 4.35
CA THR A 126 3.41 -5.28 4.46
C THR A 126 4.34 -6.06 3.56
N LEU A 127 5.08 -5.33 2.72
CA LEU A 127 6.05 -5.88 1.80
C LEU A 127 7.45 -5.57 2.31
N THR A 128 8.22 -6.59 2.64
CA THR A 128 9.57 -6.38 3.14
C THR A 128 10.49 -7.52 2.71
N ALA A 129 11.76 -7.20 2.49
CA ALA A 129 12.80 -8.20 2.22
C ALA A 129 13.37 -8.77 3.51
N THR A 130 13.05 -8.16 4.65
CA THR A 130 13.54 -8.59 5.96
C THR A 130 12.35 -8.79 6.91
N PRO A 131 12.48 -9.67 7.90
CA PRO A 131 11.42 -9.86 8.88
C PRO A 131 11.08 -8.55 9.60
N ILE A 132 9.80 -8.36 9.87
CA ILE A 132 9.34 -7.18 10.57
C ILE A 132 9.80 -7.23 12.02
N PRO A 133 10.42 -6.17 12.55
CA PRO A 133 10.77 -6.12 13.96
C PRO A 133 9.54 -6.27 14.84
N ARG A 134 9.71 -6.95 15.97
CA ARG A 134 8.62 -7.17 16.93
C ARG A 134 7.98 -5.85 17.38
N THR A 135 8.79 -4.81 17.58
CA THR A 135 8.28 -3.49 17.97
C THR A 135 7.31 -2.92 16.96
N LEU A 136 7.56 -3.15 15.68
CA LEU A 136 6.67 -2.67 14.62
C LEU A 136 5.38 -3.49 14.59
N ASN A 137 5.48 -4.80 14.80
CA ASN A 137 4.29 -5.63 14.90
C ASN A 137 3.38 -5.13 16.03
N LEU A 138 3.96 -4.78 17.17
CA LEU A 138 3.19 -4.20 18.27
C LEU A 138 2.58 -2.87 17.90
N ALA A 139 3.29 -2.04 17.12
CA ALA A 139 2.76 -0.76 16.67
C ALA A 139 1.56 -0.94 15.75
N LEU A 140 1.53 -2.03 14.99
CA LEU A 140 0.44 -2.32 14.07
C LEU A 140 -0.63 -3.22 14.69
N SER A 141 -0.48 -3.61 15.94
CA SER A 141 -1.38 -4.56 16.59
C SER A 141 -2.81 -4.05 16.74
N GLY A 142 -3.02 -2.73 16.65
CA GLY A 142 -4.36 -2.16 16.65
C GLY A 142 -5.06 -2.25 15.31
N VAL A 143 -4.37 -2.70 14.28
CA VAL A 143 -4.93 -2.87 12.94
C VAL A 143 -5.42 -4.31 12.81
N ARG A 144 -6.63 -4.47 12.31
CA ARG A 144 -7.19 -5.79 12.09
C ARG A 144 -6.51 -6.43 10.89
N ASP A 145 -6.22 -7.67 10.90
CA ASP A 145 -5.72 -8.43 9.76
C ASP A 145 -4.45 -7.85 9.13
N ILE A 146 -3.31 -8.27 9.63
CA ILE A 146 -2.02 -7.91 9.06
C ILE A 146 -1.53 -9.08 8.21
N SER A 147 -1.26 -8.79 6.95
CA SER A 147 -0.68 -9.77 6.04
C SER A 147 0.78 -9.44 5.77
N LEU A 148 1.63 -10.43 5.86
CA LEU A 148 3.07 -10.28 5.62
C LEU A 148 3.48 -11.05 4.39
N LEU A 149 4.26 -10.39 3.54
CA LEU A 149 4.91 -11.04 2.42
C LEU A 149 6.40 -10.83 2.55
N GLU A 150 7.13 -11.92 2.73
CA GLU A 150 8.58 -11.87 2.77
C GLU A 150 9.15 -12.26 1.41
N THR A 151 10.11 -11.49 0.96
CA THR A 151 10.79 -11.79 -0.28
C THR A 151 11.88 -12.84 -0.01
N PRO A 152 11.91 -13.95 -0.75
CA PRO A 152 12.93 -14.97 -0.51
C PRO A 152 14.32 -14.44 -0.86
N PRO A 153 15.36 -15.01 -0.23
CA PRO A 153 16.73 -14.63 -0.54
C PRO A 153 17.10 -14.89 -2.00
N LYS A 154 18.06 -14.13 -2.45
CA LYS A 154 18.49 -14.05 -3.84
C LYS A 154 19.04 -15.38 -4.27
N ASN A 155 19.15 -16.35 -4.21
CA ASN A 155 19.72 -17.59 -4.73
C ASN A 155 18.88 -18.84 -4.39
N ARG A 156 17.67 -18.61 -3.94
CA ARG A 156 16.79 -19.75 -3.72
C ARG A 156 15.84 -19.90 -4.86
N LEU A 157 15.53 -21.14 -5.15
CA LEU A 157 14.46 -21.45 -6.06
C LEU A 157 13.19 -20.74 -5.60
N PRO A 158 12.35 -20.31 -6.53
CA PRO A 158 11.11 -19.65 -6.14
C PRO A 158 10.28 -20.58 -5.27
N VAL A 159 10.37 -20.34 -4.00
CA VAL A 159 9.51 -21.01 -3.05
C VAL A 159 8.24 -20.18 -2.96
N GLN A 160 7.15 -20.84 -2.71
CA GLN A 160 5.88 -20.15 -2.58
C GLN A 160 5.99 -18.98 -1.63
N ASN A 161 5.59 -17.81 -2.11
CA ASN A 161 5.50 -16.64 -1.28
C ASN A 161 4.28 -16.79 -0.38
N TYR A 162 4.51 -16.67 0.91
CA TYR A 162 3.43 -16.80 1.86
C TYR A 162 2.91 -15.43 2.24
N VAL A 163 1.64 -15.24 2.04
CA VAL A 163 0.93 -14.16 2.67
C VAL A 163 0.39 -14.73 3.97
N VAL A 164 0.95 -14.30 5.08
CA VAL A 164 0.46 -14.75 6.37
C VAL A 164 -0.63 -13.79 6.81
N GLU A 165 -1.82 -14.29 6.83
CA GLU A 165 -2.97 -13.50 7.21
C GLU A 165 -3.29 -13.82 8.67
N TYR A 166 -3.26 -12.80 9.50
CA TYR A 166 -3.68 -12.93 10.88
C TYR A 166 -5.11 -12.45 10.97
N SER A 167 -6.02 -13.37 10.91
CA SER A 167 -7.37 -13.06 11.29
C SER A 167 -7.54 -13.52 12.73
N ASP A 168 -7.93 -12.61 13.58
CA ASP A 168 -8.34 -12.97 14.92
C ASP A 168 -9.67 -13.70 14.80
N GLY A 169 -9.65 -14.99 15.09
CA GLY A 169 -10.85 -15.79 15.13
C GLY A 169 -11.75 -15.41 16.31
#